data_4d0fb5c64de72597f86cff2636e0d22a
#
_entry.id   4d0fb5c64de72597f86cff2636e0d22a
#
_cell.length_a   1.000
_cell.length_b   1.000
_cell.length_c   1.000
_cell.angle_alpha   90.00
_cell.angle_beta   90.00
_cell.angle_gamma   90.00
#
_symmetry.space_group_name_H-M   'P 1'
#
loop_
_entity.id
_entity.type
_entity.pdbx_description
1 polymer ?
#
loop_
_entity_poly.entity_id
_entity_poly.type
_entity_poly.pdbx_seq_one_letter_code
_entity_poly.pdbx_strand_id
1 'polypeptide(L)' 'MAEILIVDDAAFMRMMIKDILTKNGHQVTGEAENGAIAVDKYKELKPDLVIMDI' A
#
# COMPACT_ATOMS: atom_id res chain seq x y z
N MET A 1 -7.88 -13.19 0.16
CA MET A 1 -7.05 -12.21 -0.56
C MET A 1 -7.53 -10.81 -0.25
N ALA A 2 -6.64 -9.95 0.20
CA ALA A 2 -6.99 -8.56 0.53
C ALA A 2 -6.43 -7.60 -0.51
N GLU A 3 -7.13 -6.50 -0.74
CA GLU A 3 -6.64 -5.40 -1.57
C GLU A 3 -5.99 -4.38 -0.62
N ILE A 4 -4.73 -4.13 -0.81
CA ILE A 4 -3.91 -3.41 0.16
C ILE A 4 -3.28 -2.17 -0.46
N LEU A 5 -3.39 -1.05 0.26
CA LEU A 5 -2.67 0.19 -0.05
C LEU A 5 -1.46 0.29 0.88
N ILE A 6 -0.29 0.50 0.31
CA ILE A 6 0.95 0.64 1.08
C ILE A 6 1.36 2.10 1.14
N VAL A 7 1.59 2.61 2.34
CA VAL A 7 2.03 3.99 2.57
C VAL A 7 3.35 3.98 3.31
N ASP A 8 4.41 4.44 2.66
CA ASP A 8 5.75 4.50 3.23
C ASP A 8 6.55 5.52 2.41
N ASP A 9 7.34 6.35 3.08
CA ASP A 9 8.13 7.38 2.39
C ASP A 9 9.33 6.79 1.64
N ALA A 10 9.75 5.58 1.99
CA ALA A 10 10.88 4.90 1.34
C ALA A 10 10.41 3.96 0.24
N ALA A 11 10.78 4.26 -1.00
CA ALA A 11 10.40 3.43 -2.15
C ALA A 11 10.89 1.99 -2.01
N PHE A 12 12.09 1.81 -1.44
CA PHE A 12 12.65 0.49 -1.22
C PHE A 12 11.79 -0.35 -0.27
N MET A 13 11.31 0.27 0.80
CA MET A 13 10.44 -0.42 1.77
C MET A 13 9.10 -0.80 1.16
N ARG A 14 8.52 0.11 0.36
CA ARG A 14 7.26 -0.20 -0.33
C ARG A 14 7.43 -1.40 -1.25
N MET A 15 8.54 -1.47 -1.96
CA MET A 15 8.83 -2.59 -2.85
C MET A 15 8.94 -3.90 -2.10
N MET A 16 9.63 -3.90 -0.95
CA MET A 16 9.79 -5.09 -0.12
C MET A 16 8.45 -5.58 0.42
N ILE A 17 7.64 -4.67 0.94
CA ILE A 17 6.33 -5.00 1.49
C ILE A 17 5.43 -5.56 0.39
N LYS A 18 5.42 -4.92 -0.76
CA LYS A 18 4.64 -5.36 -1.91
C LYS A 18 5.01 -6.79 -2.32
N ASP A 19 6.30 -7.09 -2.36
CA ASP A 19 6.78 -8.41 -2.73
C ASP A 19 6.30 -9.48 -1.76
N ILE A 20 6.41 -9.20 -0.46
CA ILE A 20 5.96 -10.12 0.59
C ILE A 20 4.45 -10.37 0.48
N LEU A 21 3.66 -9.31 0.33
CA LEU A 21 2.22 -9.43 0.26
C LEU A 21 1.78 -10.20 -0.99
N THR A 22 2.41 -9.92 -2.11
CA THR A 22 2.08 -10.59 -3.37
C THR A 22 2.37 -12.09 -3.27
N LYS A 23 3.49 -12.46 -2.65
CA LYS A 23 3.83 -13.86 -2.45
C LYS A 23 2.86 -14.59 -1.54
N ASN A 24 2.17 -13.86 -0.67
CA ASN A 24 1.18 -14.43 0.25
C ASN A 24 -0.25 -14.32 -0.28
N GLY A 25 -0.42 -14.05 -1.56
CA GLY A 25 -1.73 -14.08 -2.20
C GLY A 25 -2.56 -12.81 -2.04
N HIS A 26 -1.97 -11.72 -1.56
CA HIS A 26 -2.66 -10.44 -1.46
C HIS A 26 -2.39 -9.59 -2.69
N GLN A 27 -3.29 -8.64 -2.95
CA GLN A 27 -3.13 -7.71 -4.05
C GLN A 27 -2.79 -6.33 -3.52
N VAL A 28 -1.69 -5.75 -4.01
CA VAL A 28 -1.35 -4.37 -3.71
C VAL A 28 -2.00 -3.49 -4.77
N THR A 29 -3.03 -2.75 -4.38
CA THR A 29 -3.82 -1.94 -5.30
C THR A 29 -3.22 -0.56 -5.54
N GLY A 30 -2.33 -0.12 -4.65
CA GLY A 30 -1.66 1.15 -4.82
C GLY A 30 -0.59 1.37 -3.79
N GLU A 31 0.21 2.42 -4.01
CA GLU A 31 1.27 2.84 -3.12
C GLU A 31 1.22 4.36 -2.96
N ALA A 32 1.59 4.85 -1.79
CA ALA A 32 1.69 6.27 -1.52
C ALA A 32 2.95 6.57 -0.73
N GLU A 33 3.60 7.68 -1.03
CA GLU A 33 4.84 8.07 -0.34
C GLU A 33 4.60 8.95 0.88
N ASN A 34 3.38 9.45 1.05
CA ASN A 34 3.03 10.26 2.21
C ASN A 34 1.53 10.19 2.49
N GLY A 35 1.11 10.80 3.60
CA GLY A 35 -0.27 10.74 4.03
C GLY A 35 -1.26 11.45 3.12
N ALA A 36 -0.86 12.57 2.51
CA ALA A 36 -1.72 13.32 1.61
C ALA A 36 -2.09 12.50 0.37
N ILE A 37 -1.08 11.87 -0.24
CA ILE A 37 -1.29 10.98 -1.38
C ILE A 37 -2.10 9.75 -0.96
N ALA A 38 -1.84 9.24 0.26
CA ALA A 38 -2.55 8.09 0.77
C ALA A 38 -4.05 8.33 0.88
N VAL A 39 -4.44 9.50 1.36
CA VAL A 39 -5.87 9.85 1.50
C VAL A 39 -6.54 9.86 0.13
N ASP A 40 -5.92 10.47 -0.87
CA ASP A 40 -6.48 10.51 -2.22
C ASP A 40 -6.60 9.11 -2.80
N LYS A 41 -5.58 8.30 -2.63
CA LYS A 41 -5.60 6.93 -3.15
C LYS A 41 -6.59 6.06 -2.41
N TYR A 42 -6.74 6.24 -1.12
CA TYR A 42 -7.74 5.51 -0.35
C TYR A 42 -9.14 5.77 -0.88
N LYS A 43 -9.47 7.03 -1.14
CA LYS A 43 -10.79 7.39 -1.67
C LYS A 43 -11.04 6.81 -3.05
N GLU A 44 -10.02 6.77 -3.88
CA GLU A 44 -10.10 6.27 -5.25
C GLU A 44 -10.17 4.74 -5.28
N LEU A 45 -9.28 4.07 -4.55
CA LEU A 45 -9.10 2.62 -4.64
C LEU A 45 -9.94 1.82 -3.67
N LYS A 46 -10.31 2.42 -2.55
CA LYS A 46 -11.10 1.79 -1.47
C LYS A 46 -10.54 0.41 -1.08
N PRO A 47 -9.28 0.38 -0.64
CA PRO A 47 -8.66 -0.90 -0.27
C PRO A 47 -9.28 -1.50 0.98
N ASP A 48 -9.08 -2.80 1.16
CA ASP A 48 -9.53 -3.48 2.38
C ASP A 48 -8.64 -3.13 3.58
N LEU A 49 -7.37 -2.83 3.33
CA LEU A 49 -6.38 -2.61 4.37
C LEU A 49 -5.37 -1.58 3.90
N VAL A 50 -4.92 -0.75 4.84
CA VAL A 50 -3.84 0.21 4.60
C VAL A 50 -2.68 -0.15 5.52
N ILE A 51 -1.50 -0.37 4.94
CA ILE A 51 -0.27 -0.55 5.70
C ILE A 51 0.48 0.76 5.65
N MET A 52 0.69 1.36 6.83
CA MET A 52 1.28 2.69 6.92
C MET A 52 2.47 2.68 7.86
N ASP A 53 3.63 3.07 7.34
CA ASP A 53 4.85 3.24 8.10
C ASP A 53 5.46 4.58 7.72
N ILE A 54 5.29 5.55 8.60
CA ILE A 54 5.77 6.91 8.38
C ILE A 54 6.76 7.29 9.48
#